data_3c8e935c8bbb378abb0e4129f18ced89
#
_entry.id   3c8e935c8bbb378abb0e4129f18ced89
#
_cell.length_a   1.000
_cell.length_b   1.000
_cell.length_c   1.000
_cell.angle_alpha   90.00
_cell.angle_beta   90.00
_cell.angle_gamma   90.00
#
_symmetry.space_group_name_H-M   'P 1'
#
loop_
_entity.id
_entity.type
_entity.pdbx_description
1 polymer ?
#
loop_
_entity_poly.entity_id
_entity_poly.type
_entity_poly.pdbx_seq_one_letter_code
_entity_poly.pdbx_strand_id
1 'polypeptide(L)'
;MLFRSLGVRCRITSAPALERPRDIVGLLMGLDARDVLFIDEIHRLNRVAEELLYPAMEDGRLDLTVGTGSTARSRSLDLPPFTLVGATTRAGSLSSPLRDRFGLIQRLEFYAQDDLEAIVQRTAALLTVTLDAEAAGEVARRCRGTPRIANRLLRRVRDFAAVHGHERVDRTIAAAALDLHRVDDRGLDAADRRLLRLLIDSHGGGPAGLDTLAAALGEDPDTLESVVEPFLLQLGFLQRTPRGRVATDAARRHLQAEAA
;
A
#
# COMPACT_ATOMS: atom_id res chain seq x y z
N MET A 1 2.37 8.60 -12.71
CA MET A 1 3.37 9.46 -13.37
C MET A 1 4.18 8.73 -14.44
N LEU A 2 4.53 7.47 -14.29
CA LEU A 2 5.27 6.68 -15.31
C LEU A 2 4.59 6.68 -16.69
N PHE A 3 3.27 6.63 -16.74
CA PHE A 3 2.51 6.52 -17.99
C PHE A 3 2.48 7.81 -18.83
N ARG A 4 2.69 8.98 -18.21
CA ARG A 4 2.78 10.25 -18.97
C ARG A 4 4.05 10.35 -19.82
N SER A 5 5.12 9.69 -19.43
CA SER A 5 6.37 9.66 -20.19
C SER A 5 6.30 8.74 -21.42
N LEU A 6 5.37 7.80 -21.43
CA LEU A 6 5.15 6.88 -22.56
C LEU A 6 4.23 7.48 -23.64
N GLY A 7 3.60 8.64 -23.39
CA GLY A 7 2.66 9.27 -24.33
C GLY A 7 1.41 8.45 -24.62
N VAL A 8 1.07 7.50 -23.73
CA VAL A 8 -0.10 6.61 -23.85
C VAL A 8 -1.14 6.93 -22.79
N ARG A 9 -2.40 6.64 -23.08
CA ARG A 9 -3.48 6.80 -22.11
C ARG A 9 -3.44 5.67 -21.08
N CYS A 10 -3.58 6.04 -19.81
CA CYS A 10 -3.71 5.07 -18.71
C CYS A 10 -5.13 5.13 -18.14
N ARG A 11 -5.83 4.03 -18.20
CA ARG A 11 -7.12 3.84 -17.52
C ARG A 11 -6.86 3.16 -16.17
N ILE A 12 -7.29 3.80 -15.11
CA ILE A 12 -7.08 3.32 -13.74
C ILE A 12 -8.42 2.94 -13.15
N THR A 13 -8.50 1.74 -12.63
CA THR A 13 -9.65 1.22 -11.90
C THR A 13 -9.19 0.39 -10.71
N SER A 14 -10.13 -0.08 -9.89
CA SER A 14 -9.86 -1.03 -8.82
C SER A 14 -10.75 -2.25 -8.95
N ALA A 15 -10.28 -3.42 -8.54
CA ALA A 15 -11.06 -4.66 -8.63
C ALA A 15 -12.41 -4.58 -7.92
N PRO A 16 -12.56 -3.95 -6.73
CA PRO A 16 -13.86 -3.74 -6.10
C PRO A 16 -14.88 -2.94 -6.92
N ALA A 17 -14.44 -2.13 -7.87
CA ALA A 17 -15.32 -1.36 -8.77
C ALA A 17 -15.82 -2.18 -9.96
N LEU A 18 -15.30 -3.39 -10.15
CA LEU A 18 -15.62 -4.30 -11.27
C LEU A 18 -16.53 -5.44 -10.78
N GLU A 19 -17.69 -5.10 -10.24
CA GLU A 19 -18.59 -6.08 -9.62
C GLU A 19 -19.33 -6.93 -10.65
N ARG A 20 -19.63 -6.35 -11.81
CA ARG A 20 -20.46 -6.99 -12.85
C ARG A 20 -19.65 -7.24 -14.11
N PRO A 21 -19.95 -8.32 -14.85
CA PRO A 21 -19.27 -8.63 -16.13
C PRO A 21 -19.24 -7.44 -17.10
N ARG A 22 -20.31 -6.66 -17.15
CA ARG A 22 -20.42 -5.47 -18.03
C ARG A 22 -19.42 -4.38 -17.70
N ASP A 23 -18.95 -4.31 -16.44
CA ASP A 23 -18.04 -3.26 -16.01
C ASP A 23 -16.65 -3.48 -16.63
N ILE A 24 -16.17 -4.73 -16.62
CA ILE A 24 -14.90 -5.07 -17.28
C ILE A 24 -15.01 -5.08 -18.80
N VAL A 25 -16.14 -5.55 -19.35
CA VAL A 25 -16.43 -5.48 -20.79
C VAL A 25 -16.36 -4.04 -21.29
N GLY A 26 -17.03 -3.11 -20.59
CA GLY A 26 -17.03 -1.70 -20.95
C GLY A 26 -15.62 -1.06 -20.89
N LEU A 27 -14.80 -1.49 -19.92
CA LEU A 27 -13.41 -1.05 -19.85
C LEU A 27 -12.58 -1.56 -21.02
N LEU A 28 -12.62 -2.85 -21.30
CA LEU A 28 -11.86 -3.48 -22.40
C LEU A 28 -12.26 -2.94 -23.76
N MET A 29 -13.55 -2.80 -24.04
CA MET A 29 -14.09 -2.24 -25.29
C MET A 29 -13.75 -0.77 -25.49
N GLY A 30 -13.47 -0.06 -24.41
CA GLY A 30 -13.11 1.37 -24.49
C GLY A 30 -11.61 1.61 -24.62
N LEU A 31 -10.76 0.59 -24.69
CA LEU A 31 -9.32 0.73 -24.86
C LEU A 31 -8.99 1.09 -26.32
N ASP A 32 -7.99 1.93 -26.48
CA ASP A 32 -7.31 2.16 -27.76
C ASP A 32 -5.98 1.38 -27.81
N ALA A 33 -5.42 1.29 -29.03
CA ALA A 33 -4.15 0.62 -29.22
C ALA A 33 -3.05 1.26 -28.35
N ARG A 34 -2.28 0.41 -27.64
CA ARG A 34 -1.20 0.77 -26.71
C ARG A 34 -1.65 1.44 -25.42
N ASP A 35 -2.96 1.52 -25.13
CA ASP A 35 -3.44 1.97 -23.80
C ASP A 35 -2.92 1.07 -22.69
N VAL A 36 -2.82 1.62 -21.49
CA VAL A 36 -2.53 0.87 -20.27
C VAL A 36 -3.80 0.78 -19.43
N LEU A 37 -4.21 -0.44 -19.10
CA LEU A 37 -5.25 -0.71 -18.11
C LEU A 37 -4.60 -1.07 -16.78
N PHE A 38 -4.77 -0.22 -15.78
CA PHE A 38 -4.28 -0.45 -14.43
C PHE A 38 -5.44 -0.86 -13.52
N ILE A 39 -5.33 -2.04 -12.91
CA ILE A 39 -6.31 -2.56 -11.94
C ILE A 39 -5.65 -2.66 -10.57
N ASP A 40 -6.11 -1.82 -9.65
CA ASP A 40 -5.66 -1.87 -8.24
C ASP A 40 -6.40 -2.97 -7.47
N GLU A 41 -5.73 -3.55 -6.48
CA GLU A 41 -6.22 -4.67 -5.66
C GLU A 41 -6.77 -5.84 -6.51
N ILE A 42 -6.04 -6.20 -7.57
CA ILE A 42 -6.47 -7.18 -8.58
C ILE A 42 -6.84 -8.54 -7.98
N HIS A 43 -6.31 -8.90 -6.81
CA HIS A 43 -6.68 -10.14 -6.09
C HIS A 43 -8.15 -10.16 -5.63
N ARG A 44 -8.85 -9.03 -5.68
CA ARG A 44 -10.27 -8.90 -5.32
C ARG A 44 -11.21 -9.00 -6.52
N LEU A 45 -10.68 -9.28 -7.72
CA LEU A 45 -11.55 -9.56 -8.86
C LEU A 45 -12.44 -10.77 -8.57
N ASN A 46 -13.70 -10.67 -8.97
CA ASN A 46 -14.56 -11.84 -8.95
C ASN A 46 -14.19 -12.78 -10.11
N ARG A 47 -14.55 -14.06 -9.97
CA ARG A 47 -14.19 -15.10 -10.92
C ARG A 47 -14.65 -14.82 -12.35
N VAL A 48 -15.83 -14.23 -12.52
CA VAL A 48 -16.37 -13.91 -13.85
C VAL A 48 -15.55 -12.84 -14.54
N ALA A 49 -15.11 -11.81 -13.78
CA ALA A 49 -14.23 -10.76 -14.31
C ALA A 49 -12.84 -11.33 -14.67
N GLU A 50 -12.31 -12.26 -13.87
CA GLU A 50 -11.06 -12.94 -14.22
C GLU A 50 -11.18 -13.75 -15.51
N GLU A 51 -12.26 -14.54 -15.66
CA GLU A 51 -12.51 -15.36 -16.86
C GLU A 51 -12.63 -14.54 -18.14
N LEU A 52 -13.12 -13.30 -18.05
CA LEU A 52 -13.15 -12.35 -19.19
C LEU A 52 -11.77 -11.77 -19.51
N LEU A 53 -10.88 -11.65 -18.52
CA LEU A 53 -9.51 -11.17 -18.73
C LEU A 53 -8.62 -12.19 -19.41
N TYR A 54 -8.86 -13.49 -19.23
CA TYR A 54 -7.97 -14.52 -19.78
C TYR A 54 -7.80 -14.42 -21.29
N PRO A 55 -8.87 -14.50 -22.12
CA PRO A 55 -8.74 -14.35 -23.56
C PRO A 55 -8.26 -12.95 -23.99
N ALA A 56 -8.56 -11.92 -23.19
CA ALA A 56 -8.10 -10.57 -23.45
C ALA A 56 -6.57 -10.45 -23.28
N MET A 57 -5.98 -11.17 -22.33
CA MET A 57 -4.53 -11.18 -22.07
C MET A 57 -3.76 -12.10 -23.03
N GLU A 58 -4.33 -13.24 -23.39
CA GLU A 58 -3.65 -14.26 -24.21
C GLU A 58 -3.80 -13.99 -25.71
N ASP A 59 -5.04 -13.76 -26.15
CA ASP A 59 -5.40 -13.73 -27.57
C ASP A 59 -5.78 -12.33 -28.07
N GLY A 60 -5.85 -11.33 -27.20
CA GLY A 60 -6.30 -9.99 -27.57
C GLY A 60 -7.76 -9.95 -28.00
N ARG A 61 -8.61 -10.81 -27.42
CA ARG A 61 -10.03 -10.89 -27.76
C ARG A 61 -10.91 -10.94 -26.52
N LEU A 62 -12.17 -10.56 -26.68
CA LEU A 62 -13.20 -10.62 -25.68
C LEU A 62 -14.31 -11.59 -26.11
N ASP A 63 -14.49 -12.67 -25.38
CA ASP A 63 -15.53 -13.66 -25.66
C ASP A 63 -16.78 -13.36 -24.83
N LEU A 64 -17.90 -13.08 -25.52
CA LEU A 64 -19.16 -12.71 -24.91
C LEU A 64 -20.23 -13.73 -25.27
N THR A 65 -21.02 -14.15 -24.29
CA THR A 65 -22.24 -14.93 -24.55
C THR A 65 -23.44 -13.98 -24.68
N VAL A 66 -24.05 -13.93 -25.83
CA VAL A 66 -25.21 -13.09 -26.14
C VAL A 66 -26.45 -13.99 -26.26
N GLY A 67 -27.51 -13.65 -25.55
CA GLY A 67 -28.74 -14.43 -25.47
C GLY A 67 -28.84 -15.32 -24.24
N THR A 68 -29.95 -15.99 -24.06
CA THR A 68 -30.22 -16.87 -22.92
C THR A 68 -30.74 -18.23 -23.37
N GLY A 69 -30.44 -19.28 -22.59
CA GLY A 69 -30.91 -20.64 -22.86
C GLY A 69 -30.44 -21.18 -24.22
N SER A 70 -31.32 -21.81 -24.99
CA SER A 70 -30.99 -22.44 -26.28
C SER A 70 -30.63 -21.47 -27.39
N THR A 71 -30.86 -20.16 -27.19
CA THR A 71 -30.50 -19.11 -28.15
C THR A 71 -29.17 -18.41 -27.83
N ALA A 72 -28.49 -18.82 -26.78
CA ALA A 72 -27.17 -18.29 -26.40
C ALA A 72 -26.14 -18.55 -27.51
N ARG A 73 -25.48 -17.49 -27.98
CA ARG A 73 -24.41 -17.56 -28.96
C ARG A 73 -23.15 -16.90 -28.40
N SER A 74 -22.04 -17.58 -28.55
CA SER A 74 -20.74 -16.97 -28.27
C SER A 74 -20.37 -16.02 -29.40
N ARG A 75 -19.90 -14.81 -29.03
CA ARG A 75 -19.39 -13.80 -29.97
C ARG A 75 -18.03 -13.36 -29.47
N SER A 76 -17.03 -13.53 -30.31
CA SER A 76 -15.68 -13.03 -30.05
C SER A 76 -15.51 -11.64 -30.70
N LEU A 77 -14.90 -10.72 -29.96
CA LEU A 77 -14.60 -9.37 -30.40
C LEU A 77 -13.10 -9.15 -30.22
N ASP A 78 -12.43 -8.71 -31.30
CA ASP A 78 -11.00 -8.36 -31.23
C ASP A 78 -10.80 -7.10 -30.40
N LEU A 79 -9.78 -7.12 -29.53
CA LEU A 79 -9.36 -5.98 -28.74
C LEU A 79 -8.09 -5.37 -29.35
N PRO A 80 -7.94 -4.03 -29.31
CA PRO A 80 -6.69 -3.41 -29.68
C PRO A 80 -5.58 -3.88 -28.71
N PRO A 81 -4.31 -3.97 -29.16
CA PRO A 81 -3.22 -4.34 -28.28
C PRO A 81 -3.07 -3.33 -27.15
N PHE A 82 -3.12 -3.81 -25.92
CA PHE A 82 -3.02 -3.01 -24.69
C PHE A 82 -2.06 -3.65 -23.67
N THR A 83 -1.72 -2.93 -22.63
CA THR A 83 -0.93 -3.44 -21.52
C THR A 83 -1.80 -3.51 -20.25
N LEU A 84 -1.92 -4.69 -19.66
CA LEU A 84 -2.56 -4.86 -18.36
C LEU A 84 -1.51 -4.75 -17.24
N VAL A 85 -1.77 -3.89 -16.26
CA VAL A 85 -0.99 -3.76 -15.03
C VAL A 85 -1.89 -4.05 -13.84
N GLY A 86 -1.59 -5.10 -13.10
CA GLY A 86 -2.28 -5.44 -11.85
C GLY A 86 -1.43 -5.05 -10.64
N ALA A 87 -2.04 -4.40 -9.66
CA ALA A 87 -1.42 -4.17 -8.37
C ALA A 87 -2.14 -4.96 -7.28
N THR A 88 -1.39 -5.50 -6.33
CA THR A 88 -1.95 -6.27 -5.21
C THR A 88 -1.08 -6.16 -3.98
N THR A 89 -1.73 -6.11 -2.81
CA THR A 89 -1.08 -6.26 -1.50
C THR A 89 -0.98 -7.72 -1.07
N ARG A 90 -1.71 -8.63 -1.75
CA ARG A 90 -1.82 -10.06 -1.42
C ARG A 90 -1.54 -10.93 -2.65
N ALA A 91 -0.28 -10.98 -3.10
CA ALA A 91 0.11 -11.75 -4.29
C ALA A 91 -0.25 -13.26 -4.18
N GLY A 92 -0.22 -13.81 -2.96
CA GLY A 92 -0.63 -15.20 -2.69
C GLY A 92 -2.13 -15.47 -2.83
N SER A 93 -2.96 -14.42 -2.84
CA SER A 93 -4.42 -14.52 -3.03
C SER A 93 -4.85 -14.43 -4.49
N LEU A 94 -3.91 -14.20 -5.43
CA LEU A 94 -4.19 -14.28 -6.86
C LEU A 94 -4.43 -15.73 -7.27
N SER A 95 -5.44 -15.96 -8.10
CA SER A 95 -5.66 -17.27 -8.71
C SER A 95 -4.43 -17.65 -9.56
N SER A 96 -4.03 -18.93 -9.54
CA SER A 96 -2.91 -19.40 -10.37
C SER A 96 -3.14 -19.09 -11.86
N PRO A 97 -4.35 -19.31 -12.44
CA PRO A 97 -4.60 -18.99 -13.84
C PRO A 97 -4.39 -17.50 -14.19
N LEU A 98 -4.78 -16.59 -13.31
CA LEU A 98 -4.56 -15.15 -13.55
C LEU A 98 -3.08 -14.79 -13.40
N ARG A 99 -2.43 -15.29 -12.37
CA ARG A 99 -1.02 -15.00 -12.10
C ARG A 99 -0.10 -15.48 -13.23
N ASP A 100 -0.36 -16.68 -13.76
CA ASP A 100 0.48 -17.31 -14.78
C ASP A 100 0.39 -16.61 -16.15
N ARG A 101 -0.64 -15.76 -16.34
CA ARG A 101 -0.83 -14.93 -17.54
C ARG A 101 -0.09 -13.60 -17.50
N PHE A 102 0.41 -13.20 -16.34
CA PHE A 102 1.30 -12.04 -16.27
C PHE A 102 2.73 -12.43 -16.68
N GLY A 103 3.23 -11.81 -17.74
CA GLY A 103 4.59 -12.03 -18.23
C GLY A 103 5.68 -11.44 -17.33
N LEU A 104 5.31 -10.51 -16.40
CA LEU A 104 6.23 -9.86 -15.49
C LEU A 104 5.58 -9.70 -14.11
N ILE A 105 6.23 -10.24 -13.09
CA ILE A 105 5.83 -10.07 -11.69
C ILE A 105 6.94 -9.34 -10.96
N GLN A 106 6.63 -8.18 -10.39
CA GLN A 106 7.56 -7.36 -9.63
C GLN A 106 7.10 -7.21 -8.18
N ARG A 107 8.02 -7.43 -7.26
CA ARG A 107 7.79 -7.13 -5.84
C ARG A 107 8.36 -5.74 -5.54
N LEU A 108 7.52 -4.84 -5.06
CA LEU A 108 7.98 -3.54 -4.61
C LEU A 108 8.54 -3.66 -3.19
N GLU A 109 9.75 -3.14 -3.02
CA GLU A 109 10.41 -3.06 -1.72
C GLU A 109 10.19 -1.67 -1.10
N PHE A 110 10.53 -1.55 0.19
CA PHE A 110 10.56 -0.26 0.84
C PHE A 110 11.66 0.60 0.23
N TYR A 111 11.42 1.90 0.17
CA TYR A 111 12.39 2.86 -0.33
C TYR A 111 13.54 3.05 0.65
N ALA A 112 14.75 3.29 0.14
CA ALA A 112 15.87 3.73 0.94
C ALA A 112 15.62 5.14 1.51
N GLN A 113 16.31 5.49 2.59
CA GLN A 113 16.11 6.78 3.24
C GLN A 113 16.42 7.94 2.30
N ASP A 114 17.50 7.87 1.54
CA ASP A 114 17.92 8.93 0.60
C ASP A 114 16.88 9.17 -0.49
N ASP A 115 16.24 8.11 -1.00
CA ASP A 115 15.15 8.20 -1.98
C ASP A 115 13.93 8.89 -1.37
N LEU A 116 13.62 8.59 -0.10
CA LEU A 116 12.51 9.21 0.61
C LEU A 116 12.77 10.67 0.92
N GLU A 117 13.99 11.04 1.27
CA GLU A 117 14.41 12.44 1.44
C GLU A 117 14.22 13.23 0.14
N ALA A 118 14.67 12.68 -0.99
CA ALA A 118 14.45 13.27 -2.31
C ALA A 118 12.96 13.43 -2.66
N ILE A 119 12.13 12.44 -2.33
CA ILE A 119 10.68 12.50 -2.51
C ILE A 119 10.06 13.58 -1.63
N VAL A 120 10.47 13.68 -0.36
CA VAL A 120 9.97 14.69 0.59
C VAL A 120 10.34 16.09 0.10
N GLN A 121 11.60 16.34 -0.27
CA GLN A 121 12.05 17.63 -0.79
C GLN A 121 11.28 18.03 -2.06
N ARG A 122 11.14 17.12 -3.03
CA ARG A 122 10.37 17.37 -4.23
C ARG A 122 8.91 17.70 -3.93
N THR A 123 8.31 16.98 -2.98
CA THR A 123 6.91 17.20 -2.60
C THR A 123 6.76 18.51 -1.83
N ALA A 124 7.72 18.89 -0.97
CA ALA A 124 7.75 20.18 -0.29
C ALA A 124 7.75 21.35 -1.30
N ALA A 125 8.58 21.26 -2.34
CA ALA A 125 8.58 22.25 -3.43
C ALA A 125 7.22 22.35 -4.14
N LEU A 126 6.54 21.22 -4.41
CA LEU A 126 5.20 21.20 -5.01
C LEU A 126 4.11 21.76 -4.09
N LEU A 127 4.31 21.67 -2.77
CA LEU A 127 3.41 22.20 -1.75
C LEU A 127 3.77 23.63 -1.31
N THR A 128 4.80 24.23 -1.93
CA THR A 128 5.34 25.56 -1.58
C THR A 128 5.76 25.68 -0.11
N VAL A 129 6.34 24.60 0.44
CA VAL A 129 6.87 24.54 1.80
C VAL A 129 8.37 24.74 1.75
N THR A 130 8.90 25.75 2.47
CA THR A 130 10.33 25.92 2.65
C THR A 130 10.83 24.92 3.70
N LEU A 131 11.49 23.86 3.24
CA LEU A 131 11.92 22.74 4.06
C LEU A 131 13.44 22.56 3.98
N ASP A 132 14.10 22.50 5.13
CA ASP A 132 15.53 22.23 5.20
C ASP A 132 15.85 20.76 4.91
N ALA A 133 17.08 20.49 4.48
CA ALA A 133 17.53 19.11 4.21
C ALA A 133 17.42 18.22 5.47
N GLU A 134 17.78 18.74 6.64
CA GLU A 134 17.68 18.01 7.91
C GLU A 134 16.23 17.71 8.30
N ALA A 135 15.30 18.64 8.00
CA ALA A 135 13.86 18.41 8.21
C ALA A 135 13.31 17.35 7.25
N ALA A 136 13.78 17.35 5.99
CA ALA A 136 13.42 16.31 5.04
C ALA A 136 13.90 14.92 5.51
N GLY A 137 15.14 14.85 6.02
CA GLY A 137 15.70 13.64 6.63
C GLY A 137 14.90 13.16 7.84
N GLU A 138 14.42 14.08 8.69
CA GLU A 138 13.58 13.74 9.84
C GLU A 138 12.24 13.13 9.43
N VAL A 139 11.57 13.70 8.43
CA VAL A 139 10.33 13.15 7.86
C VAL A 139 10.57 11.79 7.19
N ALA A 140 11.66 11.69 6.41
CA ALA A 140 12.01 10.46 5.69
C ALA A 140 12.31 9.31 6.67
N ARG A 141 13.02 9.58 7.76
CA ARG A 141 13.33 8.58 8.80
C ARG A 141 12.09 8.00 9.46
N ARG A 142 11.05 8.83 9.69
CA ARG A 142 9.81 8.41 10.36
C ARG A 142 8.71 7.91 9.43
N CYS A 143 8.95 7.84 8.10
CA CYS A 143 7.90 7.54 7.12
C CYS A 143 7.74 6.05 6.74
N ARG A 144 8.35 5.15 7.51
CA ARG A 144 8.19 3.68 7.35
C ARG A 144 8.57 3.16 5.95
N GLY A 145 9.57 3.74 5.31
CA GLY A 145 10.03 3.28 4.00
C GLY A 145 9.04 3.51 2.85
N THR A 146 7.96 4.30 3.03
CA THR A 146 6.91 4.44 2.01
C THR A 146 6.64 5.89 1.61
N PRO A 147 6.62 6.21 0.29
CA PRO A 147 6.34 7.56 -0.21
C PRO A 147 4.96 8.09 0.19
N ARG A 148 3.95 7.20 0.31
CA ARG A 148 2.60 7.60 0.74
C ARG A 148 2.61 8.17 2.15
N ILE A 149 3.32 7.50 3.08
CA ILE A 149 3.44 7.95 4.46
C ILE A 149 4.31 9.20 4.52
N ALA A 150 5.43 9.26 3.80
CA ALA A 150 6.29 10.44 3.70
C ALA A 150 5.49 11.69 3.31
N ASN A 151 4.69 11.60 2.25
CA ASN A 151 3.84 12.69 1.79
C ASN A 151 2.74 13.05 2.80
N ARG A 152 2.20 12.07 3.53
CA ARG A 152 1.21 12.32 4.59
C ARG A 152 1.83 13.06 5.76
N LEU A 153 2.99 12.61 6.22
CA LEU A 153 3.73 13.25 7.31
C LEU A 153 4.16 14.67 6.94
N LEU A 154 4.69 14.88 5.72
CA LEU A 154 5.06 16.20 5.24
C LEU A 154 3.88 17.19 5.26
N ARG A 155 2.67 16.75 4.88
CA ARG A 155 1.49 17.61 4.98
C ARG A 155 1.18 17.99 6.44
N ARG A 156 1.36 17.06 7.39
CA ARG A 156 1.17 17.35 8.83
C ARG A 156 2.20 18.34 9.34
N VAL A 157 3.46 18.19 8.92
CA VAL A 157 4.53 19.13 9.24
C VAL A 157 4.23 20.53 8.67
N ARG A 158 3.77 20.62 7.42
CA ARG A 158 3.30 21.86 6.80
C ARG A 158 2.19 22.53 7.62
N ASP A 159 1.15 21.75 7.94
CA ASP A 159 -0.03 22.28 8.66
C ASP A 159 0.38 22.77 10.06
N PHE A 160 1.26 22.05 10.74
CA PHE A 160 1.84 22.47 12.03
C PHE A 160 2.62 23.78 11.88
N ALA A 161 3.51 23.88 10.91
CA ALA A 161 4.31 25.08 10.66
C ALA A 161 3.41 26.29 10.36
N ALA A 162 2.37 26.12 9.53
CA ALA A 162 1.43 27.18 9.20
C ALA A 162 0.66 27.69 10.43
N VAL A 163 0.19 26.77 11.29
CA VAL A 163 -0.54 27.14 12.53
C VAL A 163 0.34 27.91 13.51
N HIS A 164 1.64 27.58 13.57
CA HIS A 164 2.59 28.23 14.49
C HIS A 164 3.34 29.42 13.87
N GLY A 165 3.00 29.82 12.64
CA GLY A 165 3.60 30.98 11.96
C GLY A 165 5.04 30.77 11.50
N HIS A 166 5.47 29.52 11.27
CA HIS A 166 6.81 29.21 10.76
C HIS A 166 6.84 29.29 9.24
N GLU A 167 7.61 30.21 8.68
CA GLU A 167 7.83 30.35 7.23
C GLU A 167 8.80 29.30 6.67
N ARG A 168 9.68 28.78 7.52
CA ARG A 168 10.68 27.76 7.20
C ARG A 168 10.59 26.62 8.20
N VAL A 169 10.72 25.40 7.73
CA VAL A 169 10.69 24.18 8.54
C VAL A 169 12.09 23.62 8.66
N ASP A 170 12.64 23.72 9.84
CA ASP A 170 13.86 23.04 10.24
C ASP A 170 13.58 21.68 10.88
N ARG A 171 14.63 20.96 11.26
CA ARG A 171 14.53 19.66 11.92
C ARG A 171 13.71 19.69 13.21
N THR A 172 13.87 20.76 14.01
CA THR A 172 13.19 20.88 15.31
C THR A 172 11.68 21.02 15.13
N ILE A 173 11.26 21.87 14.19
CA ILE A 173 9.85 22.07 13.84
C ILE A 173 9.26 20.77 13.25
N ALA A 174 10.00 20.08 12.37
CA ALA A 174 9.56 18.81 11.82
C ALA A 174 9.38 17.74 12.91
N ALA A 175 10.35 17.62 13.83
CA ALA A 175 10.26 16.68 14.96
C ALA A 175 9.07 16.99 15.86
N ALA A 176 8.90 18.25 16.28
CA ALA A 176 7.78 18.68 17.11
C ALA A 176 6.40 18.38 16.47
N ALA A 177 6.27 18.60 15.16
CA ALA A 177 5.07 18.26 14.42
C ALA A 177 4.79 16.75 14.42
N LEU A 178 5.83 15.92 14.23
CA LEU A 178 5.69 14.47 14.20
C LEU A 178 5.39 13.89 15.60
N ASP A 179 5.99 14.47 16.64
CA ASP A 179 5.74 14.10 18.03
C ASP A 179 4.28 14.42 18.44
N LEU A 180 3.76 15.58 18.02
CA LEU A 180 2.35 15.92 18.20
C LEU A 180 1.41 14.86 17.57
N HIS A 181 1.82 14.29 16.45
CA HIS A 181 1.10 13.20 15.79
C HIS A 181 1.44 11.80 16.32
N ARG A 182 2.19 11.73 17.44
CA ARG A 182 2.58 10.49 18.11
C ARG A 182 3.34 9.51 17.21
N VAL A 183 4.12 10.04 16.28
CA VAL A 183 5.05 9.27 15.45
C VAL A 183 6.43 9.42 16.06
N ASP A 184 6.97 8.35 16.64
CA ASP A 184 8.27 8.40 17.31
C ASP A 184 9.46 8.51 16.35
N ASP A 185 10.67 8.53 16.88
CA ASP A 185 11.92 8.67 16.13
C ASP A 185 12.21 7.51 15.18
N ARG A 186 11.60 6.35 15.40
CA ARG A 186 11.67 5.16 14.51
C ARG A 186 10.48 5.04 13.56
N GLY A 187 9.50 5.94 13.64
CA GLY A 187 8.31 5.94 12.81
C GLY A 187 7.16 5.08 13.35
N LEU A 188 7.23 4.63 14.61
CA LEU A 188 6.11 3.92 15.23
C LEU A 188 4.99 4.91 15.57
N ASP A 189 3.76 4.53 15.26
CA ASP A 189 2.59 5.26 15.71
C ASP A 189 1.99 4.66 17.00
N ALA A 190 0.84 5.18 17.42
CA ALA A 190 0.18 4.72 18.62
C ALA A 190 -0.28 3.25 18.52
N ALA A 191 -0.67 2.77 17.34
CA ALA A 191 -1.14 1.39 17.16
C ALA A 191 0.03 0.40 17.28
N ASP A 192 1.18 0.72 16.67
CA ASP A 192 2.40 -0.10 16.78
C ASP A 192 2.82 -0.26 18.24
N ARG A 193 2.90 0.87 18.97
CA ARG A 193 3.32 0.85 20.37
C ARG A 193 2.32 0.13 21.28
N ARG A 194 1.01 0.25 20.99
CA ARG A 194 -0.03 -0.51 21.73
C ARG A 194 0.15 -2.01 21.53
N LEU A 195 0.39 -2.47 20.31
CA LEU A 195 0.63 -3.89 20.02
C LEU A 195 1.89 -4.41 20.75
N LEU A 196 3.00 -3.67 20.64
CA LEU A 196 4.25 -4.07 21.30
C LEU A 196 4.13 -4.06 22.83
N ARG A 197 3.49 -3.04 23.43
CA ARG A 197 3.24 -2.98 24.88
C ARG A 197 2.35 -4.13 25.33
N LEU A 198 1.27 -4.42 24.61
CA LEU A 198 0.40 -5.57 24.94
C LEU A 198 1.19 -6.89 24.95
N LEU A 199 2.04 -7.11 23.94
CA LEU A 199 2.90 -8.30 23.89
C LEU A 199 3.88 -8.35 25.06
N ILE A 200 4.53 -7.24 25.38
CA ILE A 200 5.57 -7.18 26.40
C ILE A 200 4.96 -7.26 27.81
N ASP A 201 3.97 -6.43 28.10
CA ASP A 201 3.45 -6.25 29.45
C ASP A 201 2.47 -7.37 29.85
N SER A 202 1.59 -7.79 28.93
CA SER A 202 0.56 -8.78 29.22
C SER A 202 0.96 -10.21 28.88
N HIS A 203 1.86 -10.41 27.90
CA HIS A 203 2.27 -11.74 27.45
C HIS A 203 3.74 -12.04 27.64
N GLY A 204 4.47 -11.25 28.47
CA GLY A 204 5.89 -11.45 28.75
C GLY A 204 6.81 -11.37 27.52
N GLY A 205 6.31 -10.82 26.41
CA GLY A 205 6.97 -10.78 25.10
C GLY A 205 6.39 -11.76 24.09
N GLY A 206 5.45 -12.58 24.48
CA GLY A 206 4.81 -13.59 23.64
C GLY A 206 5.35 -15.01 23.91
N PRO A 207 4.91 -16.01 23.10
CA PRO A 207 4.08 -15.89 21.90
C PRO A 207 2.59 -15.67 22.19
N ALA A 208 1.92 -14.83 21.41
CA ALA A 208 0.49 -14.59 21.48
C ALA A 208 -0.17 -14.71 20.10
N GLY A 209 -1.37 -15.31 20.04
CA GLY A 209 -2.13 -15.50 18.80
C GLY A 209 -2.65 -14.19 18.23
N LEU A 210 -2.81 -14.12 16.90
CA LEU A 210 -3.32 -12.91 16.21
C LEU A 210 -4.68 -12.50 16.74
N ASP A 211 -5.63 -13.44 16.82
CA ASP A 211 -7.00 -13.18 17.27
C ASP A 211 -7.04 -12.70 18.74
N THR A 212 -6.16 -13.24 19.57
CA THR A 212 -6.02 -12.80 20.97
C THR A 212 -5.55 -11.36 21.06
N LEU A 213 -4.56 -10.98 20.25
CA LEU A 213 -4.04 -9.62 20.20
C LEU A 213 -5.07 -8.65 19.62
N ALA A 214 -5.74 -9.05 18.55
CA ALA A 214 -6.79 -8.27 17.91
C ALA A 214 -7.95 -7.97 18.87
N ALA A 215 -8.45 -9.00 19.56
CA ALA A 215 -9.50 -8.84 20.55
C ALA A 215 -9.08 -7.93 21.72
N ALA A 216 -7.86 -8.07 22.23
CA ALA A 216 -7.34 -7.23 23.31
C ALA A 216 -7.13 -5.77 22.90
N LEU A 217 -6.82 -5.50 21.64
CA LEU A 217 -6.62 -4.16 21.08
C LEU A 217 -7.93 -3.51 20.59
N GLY A 218 -8.98 -4.31 20.42
CA GLY A 218 -10.23 -3.88 19.79
C GLY A 218 -10.07 -3.58 18.29
N GLU A 219 -9.17 -4.34 17.62
CA GLU A 219 -8.83 -4.18 16.21
C GLU A 219 -9.24 -5.42 15.41
N ASP A 220 -9.38 -5.27 14.11
CA ASP A 220 -9.59 -6.39 13.20
C ASP A 220 -8.26 -7.16 12.99
N PRO A 221 -8.26 -8.52 13.03
CA PRO A 221 -7.05 -9.32 12.79
C PRO A 221 -6.36 -9.00 11.46
N ASP A 222 -7.13 -8.81 10.39
CA ASP A 222 -6.61 -8.43 9.08
C ASP A 222 -5.89 -7.07 9.11
N THR A 223 -6.39 -6.12 9.91
CA THR A 223 -5.75 -4.81 10.12
C THR A 223 -4.41 -4.96 10.83
N LEU A 224 -4.34 -5.75 11.88
CA LEU A 224 -3.07 -6.02 12.56
C LEU A 224 -2.07 -6.68 11.60
N GLU A 225 -2.50 -7.72 10.90
CA GLU A 225 -1.62 -8.49 10.01
C GLU A 225 -1.14 -7.73 8.79
N SER A 226 -1.99 -6.89 8.19
CA SER A 226 -1.71 -6.22 6.92
C SER A 226 -1.19 -4.79 7.06
N VAL A 227 -1.47 -4.11 8.17
CA VAL A 227 -1.12 -2.69 8.36
C VAL A 227 -0.08 -2.48 9.43
N VAL A 228 -0.23 -3.13 10.61
CA VAL A 228 0.63 -2.88 11.78
C VAL A 228 1.88 -3.77 11.74
N GLU A 229 1.70 -5.09 11.66
CA GLU A 229 2.81 -6.05 11.73
C GLU A 229 3.91 -5.85 10.67
N PRO A 230 3.62 -5.51 9.39
CA PRO A 230 4.66 -5.47 8.35
C PRO A 230 5.80 -4.52 8.70
N PHE A 231 5.50 -3.36 9.26
CA PHE A 231 6.52 -2.41 9.65
C PHE A 231 7.31 -2.87 10.89
N LEU A 232 6.65 -3.44 11.87
CA LEU A 232 7.30 -3.99 13.07
C LEU A 232 8.20 -5.19 12.74
N LEU A 233 7.80 -6.02 11.78
CA LEU A 233 8.63 -7.12 11.25
C LEU A 233 9.87 -6.56 10.55
N GLN A 234 9.72 -5.51 9.73
CA GLN A 234 10.82 -4.85 9.03
C GLN A 234 11.85 -4.24 10.01
N LEU A 235 11.39 -3.63 11.09
CA LEU A 235 12.25 -3.08 12.13
C LEU A 235 12.90 -4.16 13.00
N GLY A 236 12.48 -5.42 12.87
CA GLY A 236 12.90 -6.51 13.74
C GLY A 236 12.35 -6.39 15.16
N PHE A 237 11.26 -5.64 15.37
CA PHE A 237 10.61 -5.48 16.67
C PHE A 237 9.59 -6.57 16.96
N LEU A 238 9.07 -7.20 15.91
CA LEU A 238 8.13 -8.30 15.97
C LEU A 238 8.68 -9.52 15.22
N GLN A 239 8.36 -10.72 15.69
CA GLN A 239 8.60 -11.98 15.00
C GLN A 239 7.32 -12.80 14.92
N ARG A 240 7.09 -13.44 13.77
CA ARG A 240 6.03 -14.44 13.60
C ARG A 240 6.60 -15.83 13.85
N THR A 241 5.99 -16.57 14.75
CA THR A 241 6.34 -17.97 15.04
C THR A 241 5.13 -18.88 14.84
N PRO A 242 5.30 -20.20 14.73
CA PRO A 242 4.16 -21.13 14.65
C PRO A 242 3.19 -21.04 15.85
N ARG A 243 3.66 -20.54 17.00
CA ARG A 243 2.85 -20.37 18.21
C ARG A 243 2.25 -18.98 18.37
N GLY A 244 2.59 -18.04 17.49
CA GLY A 244 2.07 -16.67 17.53
C GLY A 244 3.16 -15.60 17.37
N ARG A 245 2.82 -14.39 17.74
CA ARG A 245 3.66 -13.18 17.64
C ARG A 245 4.50 -13.02 18.88
N VAL A 246 5.77 -12.62 18.67
CA VAL A 246 6.76 -12.40 19.74
C VAL A 246 7.40 -11.04 19.57
N ALA A 247 7.42 -10.23 20.63
CA ALA A 247 8.18 -8.99 20.67
C ALA A 247 9.65 -9.28 20.96
N THR A 248 10.54 -8.63 20.21
CA THR A 248 11.99 -8.82 20.36
C THR A 248 12.57 -7.98 21.49
N ASP A 249 13.82 -8.28 21.89
CA ASP A 249 14.54 -7.44 22.84
C ASP A 249 14.82 -6.03 22.30
N ALA A 250 14.91 -5.88 20.97
CA ALA A 250 15.02 -4.57 20.33
C ALA A 250 13.77 -3.72 20.58
N ALA A 251 12.58 -4.31 20.48
CA ALA A 251 11.32 -3.65 20.80
C ALA A 251 11.23 -3.24 22.27
N ARG A 252 11.67 -4.14 23.19
CA ARG A 252 11.68 -3.83 24.63
C ARG A 252 12.58 -2.63 24.93
N ARG A 253 13.81 -2.62 24.42
CA ARG A 253 14.74 -1.50 24.62
C ARG A 253 14.20 -0.19 24.07
N HIS A 254 13.57 -0.22 22.89
CA HIS A 254 12.99 0.95 22.26
C HIS A 254 11.88 1.58 23.13
N LEU A 255 10.91 0.77 23.57
CA LEU A 255 9.80 1.26 24.40
C LEU A 255 10.24 1.72 25.79
N GLN A 256 11.32 1.14 26.36
CA GLN A 256 11.90 1.58 27.64
C GLN A 256 12.59 2.94 27.50
N ALA A 257 13.29 3.18 26.37
CA ALA A 257 13.93 4.45 26.11
C ALA A 257 12.93 5.61 25.88
N GLU A 258 11.72 5.31 25.38
CA GLU A 258 10.64 6.31 25.25
C GLU A 258 10.00 6.69 26.60
N ALA A 259 10.08 5.80 27.60
CA ALA A 259 9.46 6.00 28.92
C ALA A 259 10.37 6.73 29.93
N ALA A 260 11.64 6.86 29.60
CA ALA A 260 12.69 7.52 30.41
C ALA A 260 12.87 8.98 30.03
#